data_c5bcb98f55c38a0eecccecb09a1dfdf1
#
_entry.id   c5bcb98f55c38a0eecccecb09a1dfdf1
#
_cell.length_a   1.000
_cell.length_b   1.000
_cell.length_c   1.000
_cell.angle_alpha   90.00
_cell.angle_beta   90.00
_cell.angle_gamma   90.00
#
_symmetry.space_group_name_H-M   'P 1'
#
loop_
_entity.id
_entity.type
_entity.pdbx_description
1 polymer ?
#
loop_
_entity_poly.entity_id
_entity_poly.type
_entity_poly.pdbx_seq_one_letter_code
_entity_poly.pdbx_strand_id
1 'polypeptide(L)'
;KVRDIQDLRKEEEGLKALKLRSKIIFLPFMILIFLGLFKIIQLSIINKDSYEAESERNRIIELPVYPTRGLIKLEDGTIVAENIVFHELFIERKLLDNSTEQINFLFTQVLGKQRPSFETDSFPKNKSELLIADNLTDEEISRFKIFSELMPNIKLRTSLRRYLPHKNLFSHVTGHLGPVSKEDKIIFSQSNYSNDALIGKVGIERTFEELLKGKAGKSFIEVDVFGNRIREINRVAPLRSKDITLTLDINLQRLAR
;
A
#
# COMPACT_ATOMS: atom_id res chain seq x y z
N LYS A 1 -70.53 29.09 -50.61
CA LYS A 1 -70.42 29.72 -49.23
C LYS A 1 -70.66 28.73 -48.06
N VAL A 2 -71.55 27.74 -48.23
CA VAL A 2 -71.82 26.77 -47.12
C VAL A 2 -70.64 25.76 -46.96
N ARG A 3 -69.99 25.35 -48.04
CA ARG A 3 -68.79 24.46 -47.98
C ARG A 3 -67.61 25.12 -47.26
N ASP A 4 -67.38 26.41 -47.47
CA ASP A 4 -66.30 27.15 -46.80
C ASP A 4 -66.41 27.15 -45.25
N ILE A 5 -67.64 27.27 -44.73
CA ILE A 5 -67.86 27.28 -43.28
C ILE A 5 -67.63 25.87 -42.61
N GLN A 6 -67.98 24.83 -43.39
CA GLN A 6 -67.75 23.45 -42.88
C GLN A 6 -66.26 23.07 -42.88
N ASP A 7 -65.48 23.52 -43.83
CA ASP A 7 -64.04 23.27 -43.89
C ASP A 7 -63.29 24.05 -42.80
N LEU A 8 -63.69 25.31 -42.56
CA LEU A 8 -63.13 26.09 -41.42
C LEU A 8 -63.44 25.45 -40.06
N ARG A 9 -64.62 24.88 -39.84
CA ARG A 9 -64.93 24.16 -38.62
C ARG A 9 -64.08 22.87 -38.42
N LYS A 10 -63.83 22.12 -39.51
CA LYS A 10 -62.99 20.94 -39.48
C LYS A 10 -61.53 21.29 -39.16
N GLU A 11 -61.01 22.37 -39.70
CA GLU A 11 -59.67 22.88 -39.36
C GLU A 11 -59.59 23.33 -37.92
N GLU A 12 -60.59 24.02 -37.38
CA GLU A 12 -60.59 24.38 -35.93
C GLU A 12 -60.70 23.20 -35.06
N GLU A 13 -61.44 22.15 -35.38
CA GLU A 13 -61.55 20.90 -34.64
C GLU A 13 -60.21 20.13 -34.70
N GLY A 14 -59.57 20.08 -35.87
CA GLY A 14 -58.26 19.52 -36.09
C GLY A 14 -57.19 20.23 -35.25
N LEU A 15 -57.19 21.56 -35.22
CA LEU A 15 -56.27 22.36 -34.40
C LEU A 15 -56.51 22.17 -32.89
N LYS A 16 -57.74 22.03 -32.45
CA LYS A 16 -58.07 21.72 -31.04
C LYS A 16 -57.60 20.33 -30.66
N ALA A 17 -57.77 19.33 -31.53
CA ALA A 17 -57.30 17.97 -31.31
C ALA A 17 -55.75 17.90 -31.29
N LEU A 18 -55.06 18.62 -32.14
CA LEU A 18 -53.60 18.73 -32.14
C LEU A 18 -53.07 19.40 -30.84
N LYS A 19 -53.71 20.49 -30.42
CA LYS A 19 -53.38 21.15 -29.14
C LYS A 19 -53.60 20.24 -27.93
N LEU A 20 -54.63 19.43 -27.95
CA LEU A 20 -54.88 18.48 -26.85
C LEU A 20 -53.85 17.35 -26.85
N ARG A 21 -53.54 16.77 -28.04
CA ARG A 21 -52.49 15.74 -28.19
C ARG A 21 -51.13 16.24 -27.80
N SER A 22 -50.76 17.47 -28.19
CA SER A 22 -49.49 18.07 -27.78
C SER A 22 -49.39 18.25 -26.27
N LYS A 23 -50.47 18.66 -25.59
CA LYS A 23 -50.50 18.80 -24.13
C LYS A 23 -50.35 17.43 -23.43
N ILE A 24 -50.96 16.38 -23.98
CA ILE A 24 -50.87 15.00 -23.41
C ILE A 24 -49.45 14.49 -23.50
N ILE A 25 -48.66 14.84 -24.52
CA ILE A 25 -47.26 14.43 -24.66
C ILE A 25 -46.35 15.36 -23.88
N PHE A 26 -46.61 16.66 -23.85
CA PHE A 26 -45.75 17.65 -23.21
C PHE A 26 -45.80 17.57 -21.67
N LEU A 27 -46.99 17.27 -21.11
CA LEU A 27 -47.17 17.19 -19.65
C LEU A 27 -46.29 16.13 -18.96
N PRO A 28 -46.26 14.86 -19.41
CA PRO A 28 -45.40 13.86 -18.82
C PRO A 28 -43.91 14.18 -19.01
N PHE A 29 -43.53 14.80 -20.14
CA PHE A 29 -42.18 15.24 -20.36
C PHE A 29 -41.76 16.35 -19.40
N MET A 30 -42.62 17.33 -19.11
CA MET A 30 -42.38 18.36 -18.08
C MET A 30 -42.27 17.77 -16.69
N ILE A 31 -43.11 16.78 -16.35
CA ILE A 31 -43.04 16.08 -15.06
C ILE A 31 -41.70 15.37 -14.92
N LEU A 32 -41.23 14.72 -15.98
CA LEU A 32 -39.94 14.00 -15.97
C LEU A 32 -38.75 14.95 -15.77
N ILE A 33 -38.78 16.13 -16.45
CA ILE A 33 -37.77 17.17 -16.24
C ILE A 33 -37.81 17.69 -14.79
N PHE A 34 -39.01 17.94 -14.26
CA PHE A 34 -39.15 18.43 -12.89
C PHE A 34 -38.66 17.42 -11.86
N LEU A 35 -38.96 16.14 -12.03
CA LEU A 35 -38.43 15.05 -11.21
C LEU A 35 -36.90 14.97 -11.31
N GLY A 36 -36.35 15.14 -12.50
CA GLY A 36 -34.88 15.18 -12.69
C GLY A 36 -34.24 16.36 -11.95
N LEU A 37 -34.80 17.57 -12.12
CA LEU A 37 -34.32 18.75 -11.39
C LEU A 37 -34.45 18.58 -9.87
N PHE A 38 -35.58 18.07 -9.40
CA PHE A 38 -35.79 17.78 -7.97
C PHE A 38 -34.74 16.79 -7.44
N LYS A 39 -34.43 15.74 -8.21
CA LYS A 39 -33.39 14.76 -7.85
C LYS A 39 -32.00 15.39 -7.82
N ILE A 40 -31.67 16.28 -8.75
CA ILE A 40 -30.40 17.02 -8.75
C ILE A 40 -30.30 17.91 -7.51
N ILE A 41 -31.35 18.63 -7.16
CA ILE A 41 -31.41 19.48 -5.97
C ILE A 41 -31.25 18.63 -4.71
N GLN A 42 -31.95 17.50 -4.61
CA GLN A 42 -31.83 16.57 -3.50
C GLN A 42 -30.40 16.07 -3.32
N LEU A 43 -29.73 15.65 -4.41
CA LEU A 43 -28.35 15.18 -4.39
C LEU A 43 -27.34 16.28 -4.05
N SER A 44 -27.55 17.50 -4.62
CA SER A 44 -26.58 18.60 -4.48
C SER A 44 -26.72 19.38 -3.17
N ILE A 45 -27.88 19.39 -2.54
CA ILE A 45 -28.11 20.21 -1.35
C ILE A 45 -28.34 19.32 -0.11
N ILE A 46 -29.24 18.34 -0.18
CA ILE A 46 -29.64 17.54 1.00
C ILE A 46 -28.59 16.49 1.36
N ASN A 47 -28.02 15.83 0.35
CA ASN A 47 -27.09 14.73 0.56
C ASN A 47 -25.62 15.14 0.31
N LYS A 48 -25.33 16.43 0.13
CA LYS A 48 -23.98 16.93 -0.17
C LYS A 48 -22.96 16.45 0.85
N ASP A 49 -23.22 16.66 2.12
CA ASP A 49 -22.28 16.37 3.19
C ASP A 49 -21.96 14.86 3.30
N SER A 50 -22.97 14.01 3.03
CA SER A 50 -22.75 12.56 3.07
C SER A 50 -21.90 12.07 1.89
N TYR A 51 -22.13 12.58 0.67
CA TYR A 51 -21.36 12.22 -0.51
C TYR A 51 -19.94 12.83 -0.48
N GLU A 52 -19.79 14.01 0.07
CA GLU A 52 -18.50 14.67 0.25
C GLU A 52 -17.66 13.90 1.28
N ALA A 53 -18.24 13.51 2.41
CA ALA A 53 -17.57 12.67 3.41
C ALA A 53 -17.20 11.27 2.87
N GLU A 54 -18.02 10.68 2.02
CA GLU A 54 -17.76 9.38 1.40
C GLU A 54 -16.66 9.49 0.33
N SER A 55 -16.65 10.56 -0.45
CA SER A 55 -15.59 10.88 -1.41
C SER A 55 -14.26 11.15 -0.73
N GLU A 56 -14.25 11.92 0.36
CA GLU A 56 -13.04 12.17 1.14
C GLU A 56 -12.50 10.89 1.78
N ARG A 57 -13.37 10.03 2.31
CA ARG A 57 -12.99 8.76 2.92
C ARG A 57 -12.38 7.77 1.92
N ASN A 58 -12.84 7.78 0.68
CA ASN A 58 -12.28 6.95 -0.40
C ASN A 58 -10.95 7.50 -0.94
N ARG A 59 -10.66 8.78 -0.72
CA ARG A 59 -9.45 9.46 -1.18
C ARG A 59 -8.31 9.39 -0.18
N ILE A 60 -8.60 9.14 1.10
CA ILE A 60 -7.59 9.10 2.16
C ILE A 60 -7.37 7.67 2.62
N ILE A 61 -6.13 7.21 2.47
CA ILE A 61 -5.68 5.91 2.97
C ILE A 61 -4.85 6.11 4.23
N GLU A 62 -5.17 5.35 5.27
CA GLU A 62 -4.37 5.28 6.49
C GLU A 62 -3.30 4.19 6.34
N LEU A 63 -2.02 4.58 6.39
CA LEU A 63 -0.90 3.65 6.40
C LEU A 63 -0.22 3.65 7.77
N PRO A 64 0.08 2.47 8.33
CA PRO A 64 0.83 2.38 9.57
C PRO A 64 2.28 2.81 9.35
N VAL A 65 2.82 3.62 10.26
CA VAL A 65 4.24 4.03 10.28
C VAL A 65 4.88 3.33 11.47
N TYR A 66 5.68 2.31 11.19
CA TYR A 66 6.35 1.57 12.26
C TYR A 66 7.62 2.30 12.72
N PRO A 67 7.91 2.35 14.02
CA PRO A 67 9.21 2.80 14.50
C PRO A 67 10.29 1.76 14.15
N THR A 68 11.54 2.17 14.18
CA THR A 68 12.66 1.25 14.13
C THR A 68 12.62 0.34 15.38
N ARG A 69 12.82 -0.96 15.20
CA ARG A 69 12.81 -1.93 16.28
C ARG A 69 13.95 -1.64 17.27
N GLY A 70 13.72 -1.81 18.57
CA GLY A 70 14.72 -1.57 19.62
C GLY A 70 15.96 -2.45 19.45
N LEU A 71 17.10 -1.95 19.92
CA LEU A 71 18.35 -2.70 19.94
C LEU A 71 18.33 -3.76 21.04
N ILE A 72 19.05 -4.86 20.82
CA ILE A 72 19.41 -5.80 21.88
C ILE A 72 20.92 -5.67 22.06
N LYS A 73 21.36 -5.32 23.24
CA LYS A 73 22.77 -5.09 23.58
C LYS A 73 23.16 -5.78 24.90
N LEU A 74 24.42 -5.98 25.10
CA LEU A 74 24.99 -6.46 26.37
C LEU A 74 25.25 -5.27 27.31
N GLU A 75 25.56 -5.52 28.56
CA GLU A 75 25.92 -4.48 29.55
C GLU A 75 27.17 -3.70 29.17
N ASP A 76 28.10 -4.31 28.46
CA ASP A 76 29.31 -3.67 27.93
C ASP A 76 29.05 -2.79 26.68
N GLY A 77 27.79 -2.70 26.22
CA GLY A 77 27.38 -1.96 25.03
C GLY A 77 27.52 -2.75 23.73
N THR A 78 28.00 -3.97 23.72
CA THR A 78 28.09 -4.81 22.52
C THR A 78 26.70 -5.04 21.92
N ILE A 79 26.54 -4.73 20.64
CA ILE A 79 25.28 -4.90 19.93
C ILE A 79 25.11 -6.37 19.56
N VAL A 80 23.99 -6.96 20.01
CA VAL A 80 23.62 -8.35 19.72
C VAL A 80 22.59 -8.43 18.60
N ALA A 81 21.67 -7.46 18.54
CA ALA A 81 20.73 -7.33 17.43
C ALA A 81 20.42 -5.85 17.13
N GLU A 82 20.52 -5.50 15.87
CA GLU A 82 20.28 -4.15 15.34
C GLU A 82 19.43 -4.18 14.08
N ASN A 83 19.05 -2.99 13.61
CA ASN A 83 18.37 -2.85 12.32
C ASN A 83 19.34 -2.24 11.34
N ILE A 84 19.56 -2.91 10.23
CA ILE A 84 20.38 -2.38 9.13
C ILE A 84 19.52 -2.07 7.92
N VAL A 85 19.95 -1.06 7.18
CA VAL A 85 19.29 -0.65 5.95
C VAL A 85 19.66 -1.62 4.84
N PHE A 86 18.64 -2.16 4.17
CA PHE A 86 18.79 -2.99 2.99
C PHE A 86 18.19 -2.29 1.80
N HIS A 87 18.88 -2.35 0.69
CA HIS A 87 18.42 -1.87 -0.59
C HIS A 87 18.09 -3.05 -1.49
N GLU A 88 16.88 -3.04 -2.02
CA GLU A 88 16.30 -4.15 -2.76
C GLU A 88 15.70 -3.65 -4.06
N LEU A 89 15.81 -4.42 -5.13
CA LEU A 89 15.19 -4.13 -6.42
C LEU A 89 14.01 -5.06 -6.66
N PHE A 90 12.89 -4.46 -6.98
CA PHE A 90 11.63 -5.14 -7.25
C PHE A 90 11.12 -4.86 -8.66
N ILE A 91 10.37 -5.81 -9.20
CA ILE A 91 9.60 -5.64 -10.43
C ILE A 91 8.17 -6.13 -10.20
N GLU A 92 7.20 -5.49 -10.85
CA GLU A 92 5.85 -6.00 -10.87
C GLU A 92 5.78 -7.30 -11.67
N ARG A 93 5.13 -8.33 -11.12
CA ARG A 93 5.02 -9.64 -11.77
C ARG A 93 4.50 -9.57 -13.21
N LYS A 94 3.52 -8.69 -13.46
CA LYS A 94 2.91 -8.48 -14.78
C LYS A 94 3.90 -7.98 -15.83
N LEU A 95 4.98 -7.34 -15.41
CA LEU A 95 5.99 -6.72 -16.29
C LEU A 95 7.23 -7.59 -16.46
N LEU A 96 7.33 -8.72 -15.75
CA LEU A 96 8.52 -9.57 -15.74
C LEU A 96 8.91 -10.03 -17.14
N ASP A 97 7.95 -10.58 -17.88
CA ASP A 97 8.20 -11.13 -19.23
C ASP A 97 8.60 -10.02 -20.24
N ASN A 98 8.00 -8.85 -20.11
CA ASN A 98 8.28 -7.69 -20.97
C ASN A 98 9.56 -6.93 -20.57
N SER A 99 10.19 -7.29 -19.45
CA SER A 99 11.35 -6.58 -18.90
C SER A 99 12.62 -7.41 -18.93
N THR A 100 12.65 -8.50 -19.70
CA THR A 100 13.80 -9.40 -19.77
C THR A 100 15.08 -8.67 -20.17
N GLU A 101 15.02 -7.74 -21.13
CA GLU A 101 16.16 -6.94 -21.56
C GLU A 101 16.64 -5.99 -20.46
N GLN A 102 15.72 -5.34 -19.74
CA GLN A 102 16.03 -4.46 -18.62
C GLN A 102 16.69 -5.23 -17.47
N ILE A 103 16.21 -6.44 -17.17
CA ILE A 103 16.80 -7.31 -16.16
C ILE A 103 18.20 -7.76 -16.58
N ASN A 104 18.40 -8.14 -17.83
CA ASN A 104 19.72 -8.48 -18.36
C ASN A 104 20.70 -7.30 -18.25
N PHE A 105 20.27 -6.11 -18.67
CA PHE A 105 21.04 -4.89 -18.54
C PHE A 105 21.40 -4.59 -17.08
N LEU A 106 20.43 -4.73 -16.17
CA LEU A 106 20.64 -4.56 -14.72
C LEU A 106 21.77 -5.46 -14.22
N PHE A 107 21.69 -6.75 -14.49
CA PHE A 107 22.69 -7.69 -13.96
C PHE A 107 24.06 -7.53 -14.60
N THR A 108 24.14 -7.31 -15.91
CA THR A 108 25.41 -7.24 -16.64
C THR A 108 26.11 -5.90 -16.51
N GLN A 109 25.38 -4.78 -16.63
CA GLN A 109 25.98 -3.45 -16.69
C GLN A 109 25.93 -2.70 -15.36
N VAL A 110 24.89 -2.92 -14.56
CA VAL A 110 24.70 -2.17 -13.30
C VAL A 110 25.31 -2.93 -12.12
N LEU A 111 24.93 -4.19 -11.94
CA LEU A 111 25.36 -5.00 -10.80
C LEU A 111 26.68 -5.75 -11.05
N GLY A 112 27.07 -5.97 -12.31
CA GLY A 112 28.27 -6.75 -12.62
C GLY A 112 28.20 -8.20 -12.14
N LYS A 113 26.99 -8.75 -11.98
CA LYS A 113 26.71 -10.11 -11.48
C LYS A 113 26.08 -10.97 -12.56
N GLN A 114 26.23 -12.28 -12.44
CA GLN A 114 25.48 -13.19 -13.30
C GLN A 114 23.99 -13.11 -12.96
N ARG A 115 23.16 -13.09 -14.00
CA ARG A 115 21.70 -13.13 -13.82
C ARG A 115 21.30 -14.47 -13.20
N PRO A 116 20.59 -14.49 -12.08
CA PRO A 116 19.96 -15.71 -11.57
C PRO A 116 18.92 -16.21 -12.58
N SER A 117 18.75 -17.53 -12.69
CA SER A 117 17.65 -18.09 -13.46
C SER A 117 16.34 -17.80 -12.74
N PHE A 118 15.60 -16.82 -13.24
CA PHE A 118 14.25 -16.56 -12.77
C PHE A 118 13.30 -17.51 -13.51
N GLU A 119 13.00 -18.65 -12.94
CA GLU A 119 11.86 -19.45 -13.40
C GLU A 119 10.59 -18.78 -12.89
N THR A 120 9.77 -18.28 -13.80
CA THR A 120 8.51 -17.60 -13.51
C THR A 120 7.59 -18.44 -12.60
N ASP A 121 7.71 -19.76 -12.68
CA ASP A 121 6.94 -20.72 -11.89
C ASP A 121 7.44 -20.88 -10.44
N SER A 122 8.68 -20.51 -10.15
CA SER A 122 9.28 -20.60 -8.80
C SER A 122 8.76 -19.54 -7.84
N PHE A 123 8.11 -18.50 -8.36
CA PHE A 123 7.62 -17.39 -7.53
C PHE A 123 6.20 -17.64 -7.00
N PRO A 124 5.92 -17.29 -5.73
CA PRO A 124 4.57 -17.41 -5.17
C PRO A 124 3.55 -16.63 -6.00
N LYS A 125 2.51 -17.32 -6.49
CA LYS A 125 1.47 -16.74 -7.36
C LYS A 125 0.67 -15.60 -6.70
N ASN A 126 0.72 -15.49 -5.38
CA ASN A 126 0.01 -14.50 -4.59
C ASN A 126 0.76 -13.18 -4.39
N LYS A 127 2.00 -13.05 -4.88
CA LYS A 127 2.77 -11.80 -4.80
C LYS A 127 2.65 -10.99 -6.08
N SER A 128 2.29 -9.72 -5.95
CA SER A 128 2.20 -8.77 -7.05
C SER A 128 3.57 -8.23 -7.49
N GLU A 129 4.55 -8.18 -6.58
CA GLU A 129 5.91 -7.73 -6.81
C GLU A 129 6.90 -8.85 -6.54
N LEU A 130 7.95 -8.90 -7.33
CA LEU A 130 9.03 -9.89 -7.25
C LEU A 130 10.33 -9.20 -6.87
N LEU A 131 11.05 -9.78 -5.93
CA LEU A 131 12.41 -9.38 -5.56
C LEU A 131 13.37 -9.86 -6.65
N ILE A 132 14.12 -8.95 -7.29
CA ILE A 132 15.10 -9.27 -8.33
C ILE A 132 16.50 -9.35 -7.74
N ALA A 133 16.87 -8.38 -6.91
CA ALA A 133 18.17 -8.33 -6.26
C ALA A 133 18.01 -7.73 -4.85
N ASP A 134 18.80 -8.22 -3.93
CA ASP A 134 18.86 -7.73 -2.56
C ASP A 134 20.29 -7.39 -2.15
N ASN A 135 20.42 -6.75 -0.99
CA ASN A 135 21.70 -6.39 -0.39
C ASN A 135 22.63 -5.64 -1.36
N LEU A 136 22.07 -4.61 -2.01
CA LEU A 136 22.85 -3.77 -2.92
C LEU A 136 23.85 -2.91 -2.14
N THR A 137 25.06 -2.80 -2.68
CA THR A 137 26.08 -1.87 -2.19
C THR A 137 25.76 -0.43 -2.62
N ASP A 138 26.36 0.54 -1.93
CA ASP A 138 26.18 1.97 -2.27
C ASP A 138 26.63 2.28 -3.71
N GLU A 139 27.62 1.57 -4.21
CA GLU A 139 28.06 1.69 -5.61
C GLU A 139 27.02 1.14 -6.59
N GLU A 140 26.44 -0.02 -6.29
CA GLU A 140 25.38 -0.63 -7.12
C GLU A 140 24.13 0.25 -7.15
N ILE A 141 23.77 0.84 -6.00
CA ILE A 141 22.67 1.80 -5.90
C ILE A 141 22.93 3.04 -6.74
N SER A 142 24.15 3.59 -6.65
CA SER A 142 24.54 4.78 -7.42
C SER A 142 24.49 4.51 -8.92
N ARG A 143 25.02 3.35 -9.37
CA ARG A 143 24.90 2.92 -10.76
C ARG A 143 23.45 2.71 -11.18
N PHE A 144 22.65 2.06 -10.34
CA PHE A 144 21.23 1.87 -10.65
C PHE A 144 20.50 3.21 -10.84
N LYS A 145 20.75 4.21 -9.98
CA LYS A 145 20.13 5.53 -10.10
C LYS A 145 20.49 6.23 -11.41
N ILE A 146 21.73 6.09 -11.88
CA ILE A 146 22.17 6.67 -13.16
C ILE A 146 21.41 6.06 -14.33
N PHE A 147 21.18 4.76 -14.31
CA PHE A 147 20.53 4.02 -15.40
C PHE A 147 19.03 3.77 -15.17
N SER A 148 18.43 4.31 -14.10
CA SER A 148 17.04 4.03 -13.72
C SER A 148 16.02 4.39 -14.82
N GLU A 149 16.28 5.43 -15.61
CA GLU A 149 15.43 5.82 -16.73
C GLU A 149 15.35 4.74 -17.84
N LEU A 150 16.40 3.92 -17.99
CA LEU A 150 16.41 2.79 -18.94
C LEU A 150 15.67 1.57 -18.40
N MET A 151 15.32 1.58 -17.10
CA MET A 151 14.71 0.45 -16.41
C MET A 151 13.46 0.89 -15.61
N PRO A 152 12.45 1.49 -16.26
CA PRO A 152 11.29 2.08 -15.57
C PRO A 152 10.45 1.05 -14.80
N ASN A 153 10.53 -0.22 -15.18
CA ASN A 153 9.79 -1.30 -14.55
C ASN A 153 10.44 -1.83 -13.25
N ILE A 154 11.70 -1.47 -13.01
CA ILE A 154 12.46 -1.92 -11.84
C ILE A 154 12.46 -0.79 -10.79
N LYS A 155 11.99 -1.12 -9.60
CA LYS A 155 11.85 -0.17 -8.49
C LYS A 155 12.85 -0.45 -7.39
N LEU A 156 13.58 0.58 -6.97
CA LEU A 156 14.45 0.51 -5.79
C LEU A 156 13.60 0.74 -4.54
N ARG A 157 13.70 -0.18 -3.59
CA ARG A 157 13.07 -0.07 -2.27
C ARG A 157 14.13 -0.16 -1.18
N THR A 158 13.97 0.67 -0.18
CA THR A 158 14.78 0.63 1.04
C THR A 158 13.96 -0.02 2.14
N SER A 159 14.48 -1.08 2.74
CA SER A 159 13.86 -1.78 3.85
C SER A 159 14.81 -1.85 5.05
N LEU A 160 14.25 -2.02 6.25
CA LEU A 160 15.02 -2.29 7.45
C LEU A 160 14.94 -3.79 7.76
N ARG A 161 16.10 -4.42 7.89
CA ARG A 161 16.19 -5.83 8.30
C ARG A 161 16.87 -5.97 9.65
N ARG A 162 16.41 -6.96 10.41
CA ARG A 162 17.05 -7.31 11.65
C ARG A 162 18.36 -8.03 11.39
N TYR A 163 19.44 -7.50 11.94
CA TYR A 163 20.78 -8.05 11.81
C TYR A 163 21.34 -8.45 13.18
N LEU A 164 22.00 -9.59 13.22
CA LEU A 164 22.65 -10.15 14.41
C LEU A 164 24.15 -10.25 14.13
N PRO A 165 24.96 -9.27 14.57
CA PRO A 165 26.41 -9.27 14.34
C PRO A 165 27.10 -10.54 14.88
N HIS A 166 26.59 -11.05 16.01
CA HIS A 166 27.13 -12.23 16.70
C HIS A 166 26.18 -13.42 16.63
N LYS A 167 25.58 -13.66 15.44
CA LYS A 167 24.58 -14.71 15.21
C LYS A 167 24.97 -16.05 15.76
N ASN A 168 26.24 -16.44 15.59
CA ASN A 168 26.74 -17.75 16.04
C ASN A 168 26.78 -17.92 17.55
N LEU A 169 26.79 -16.84 18.32
CA LEU A 169 26.90 -16.87 19.79
C LEU A 169 25.53 -16.71 20.47
N PHE A 170 24.65 -15.87 19.91
CA PHE A 170 23.44 -15.43 20.61
C PHE A 170 22.12 -15.80 19.92
N SER A 171 22.14 -16.45 18.75
CA SER A 171 20.91 -16.71 17.99
C SER A 171 19.84 -17.51 18.74
N HIS A 172 20.27 -18.43 19.62
CA HIS A 172 19.36 -19.23 20.45
C HIS A 172 18.72 -18.42 21.59
N VAL A 173 19.41 -17.39 22.07
CA VAL A 173 18.88 -16.47 23.08
C VAL A 173 18.02 -15.38 22.45
N THR A 174 18.57 -14.71 21.45
CA THR A 174 17.85 -13.61 20.76
C THR A 174 16.63 -14.11 20.01
N GLY A 175 16.73 -15.26 19.37
CA GLY A 175 15.71 -15.77 18.47
C GLY A 175 15.79 -15.13 17.06
N HIS A 176 14.68 -15.14 16.37
CA HIS A 176 14.56 -14.59 15.03
C HIS A 176 13.18 -13.99 14.79
N LEU A 177 13.10 -13.12 13.76
CA LEU A 177 11.84 -12.59 13.25
C LEU A 177 11.28 -13.49 12.15
N GLY A 178 9.96 -13.54 12.05
CA GLY A 178 9.25 -14.24 10.98
C GLY A 178 7.90 -13.57 10.66
N PRO A 179 7.26 -13.94 9.55
CA PRO A 179 5.95 -13.40 9.18
C PRO A 179 4.91 -13.71 10.26
N VAL A 180 3.97 -12.79 10.44
CA VAL A 180 2.87 -12.94 11.41
C VAL A 180 1.97 -14.10 11.00
N SER A 181 1.77 -15.07 11.91
CA SER A 181 0.80 -16.16 11.73
C SER A 181 -0.58 -15.79 12.29
N LYS A 182 -1.57 -16.65 12.06
CA LYS A 182 -2.91 -16.46 12.64
C LYS A 182 -2.89 -16.57 14.16
N GLU A 183 -2.08 -17.48 14.69
CA GLU A 183 -1.88 -17.71 16.13
C GLU A 183 -1.23 -16.48 16.78
N ASP A 184 -0.23 -15.87 16.11
CA ASP A 184 0.42 -14.65 16.62
C ASP A 184 -0.59 -13.49 16.74
N LYS A 185 -1.53 -13.36 15.80
CA LYS A 185 -2.59 -12.34 15.87
C LYS A 185 -3.52 -12.53 17.06
N ILE A 186 -3.74 -13.75 17.49
CA ILE A 186 -4.55 -14.06 18.68
C ILE A 186 -3.78 -13.67 19.94
N ILE A 187 -2.50 -14.08 20.06
CA ILE A 187 -1.65 -13.82 21.21
C ILE A 187 -1.42 -12.33 21.42
N PHE A 188 -1.14 -11.61 20.31
CA PHE A 188 -0.87 -10.17 20.31
C PHE A 188 -2.06 -9.37 19.78
N SER A 189 -3.28 -9.74 20.18
CA SER A 189 -4.55 -9.19 19.66
C SER A 189 -4.70 -7.68 19.81
N GLN A 190 -4.03 -7.06 20.77
CA GLN A 190 -4.01 -5.59 20.95
C GLN A 190 -3.11 -4.85 19.95
N SER A 191 -2.28 -5.58 19.20
CA SER A 191 -1.36 -5.00 18.22
C SER A 191 -1.88 -5.25 16.81
N ASN A 192 -2.34 -4.19 16.14
CA ASN A 192 -2.75 -4.28 14.73
C ASN A 192 -1.51 -4.54 13.84
N TYR A 193 -1.21 -5.82 13.60
CA TYR A 193 -0.18 -6.20 12.65
C TYR A 193 -0.72 -6.20 11.22
N SER A 194 0.00 -5.56 10.30
CA SER A 194 -0.22 -5.79 8.87
C SER A 194 0.15 -7.24 8.51
N ASN A 195 -0.40 -7.71 7.39
CA ASN A 195 -0.12 -9.09 6.94
C ASN A 195 1.36 -9.33 6.60
N ASP A 196 2.09 -8.26 6.26
CA ASP A 196 3.50 -8.31 5.89
C ASP A 196 4.45 -7.98 7.07
N ALA A 197 3.90 -7.78 8.28
CA ALA A 197 4.70 -7.47 9.43
C ALA A 197 5.54 -8.68 9.88
N LEU A 198 6.74 -8.37 10.39
CA LEU A 198 7.60 -9.36 11.03
C LEU A 198 7.42 -9.28 12.55
N ILE A 199 7.37 -10.46 13.19
CA ILE A 199 7.23 -10.61 14.64
C ILE A 199 8.30 -11.55 15.19
N GLY A 200 8.69 -11.36 16.44
CA GLY A 200 9.55 -12.31 17.14
C GLY A 200 8.90 -13.67 17.26
N LYS A 201 9.55 -14.71 16.74
CA LYS A 201 9.03 -16.09 16.78
C LYS A 201 9.47 -16.85 18.00
N VAL A 202 10.67 -16.62 18.45
CA VAL A 202 11.28 -17.31 19.61
C VAL A 202 12.22 -16.36 20.34
N GLY A 203 12.67 -16.75 21.54
CA GLY A 203 13.69 -16.08 22.34
C GLY A 203 13.25 -14.68 22.81
N ILE A 204 14.24 -13.84 23.05
CA ILE A 204 14.05 -12.45 23.51
C ILE A 204 13.19 -11.63 22.54
N GLU A 205 13.37 -11.84 21.24
CA GLU A 205 12.57 -11.17 20.22
C GLU A 205 11.06 -11.41 20.41
N ARG A 206 10.66 -12.63 20.84
CA ARG A 206 9.26 -12.96 21.12
C ARG A 206 8.81 -12.47 22.48
N THR A 207 9.62 -12.73 23.52
CA THR A 207 9.26 -12.42 24.91
C THR A 207 9.06 -10.92 25.11
N PHE A 208 9.88 -10.11 24.46
CA PHE A 208 9.86 -8.65 24.58
C PHE A 208 9.36 -7.95 23.30
N GLU A 209 8.54 -8.65 22.51
CA GLU A 209 8.02 -8.14 21.24
C GLU A 209 7.40 -6.75 21.36
N GLU A 210 6.53 -6.51 22.36
CA GLU A 210 5.85 -5.24 22.54
C GLU A 210 6.80 -4.07 22.86
N LEU A 211 7.86 -4.34 23.60
CA LEU A 211 8.88 -3.33 23.92
C LEU A 211 9.76 -3.04 22.70
N LEU A 212 10.24 -4.09 22.05
CA LEU A 212 11.14 -4.00 20.91
C LEU A 212 10.47 -3.41 19.67
N LYS A 213 9.20 -3.72 19.44
CA LYS A 213 8.44 -3.23 18.28
C LYS A 213 8.07 -1.75 18.42
N GLY A 214 7.77 -1.28 19.65
CA GLY A 214 7.16 0.02 19.88
C GLY A 214 5.70 0.05 19.37
N LYS A 215 5.13 1.24 19.27
CA LYS A 215 3.75 1.42 18.76
C LYS A 215 3.77 2.15 17.43
N ALA A 216 3.08 1.58 16.45
CA ALA A 216 2.95 2.20 15.14
C ALA A 216 2.22 3.54 15.22
N GLY A 217 2.71 4.53 14.51
CA GLY A 217 2.02 5.74 14.17
C GLY A 217 1.12 5.54 12.94
N LYS A 218 0.58 6.63 12.42
CA LYS A 218 -0.33 6.63 11.28
C LYS A 218 0.09 7.73 10.31
N SER A 219 0.09 7.43 9.02
CA SER A 219 0.22 8.41 7.94
C SER A 219 -1.06 8.39 7.12
N PHE A 220 -1.68 9.56 6.97
CA PHE A 220 -2.87 9.75 6.16
C PHE A 220 -2.45 10.29 4.79
N ILE A 221 -2.61 9.46 3.78
CA ILE A 221 -2.16 9.74 2.42
C ILE A 221 -3.36 9.93 1.51
N GLU A 222 -3.37 11.01 0.76
CA GLU A 222 -4.31 11.24 -0.32
C GLU A 222 -3.88 10.44 -1.55
N VAL A 223 -4.82 9.70 -2.11
CA VAL A 223 -4.62 8.90 -3.32
C VAL A 223 -5.58 9.32 -4.43
N ASP A 224 -5.18 9.09 -5.68
CA ASP A 224 -6.05 9.24 -6.84
C ASP A 224 -6.99 8.03 -7.01
N VAL A 225 -7.83 8.09 -8.04
CA VAL A 225 -8.78 7.01 -8.38
C VAL A 225 -8.10 5.69 -8.78
N PHE A 226 -6.80 5.73 -9.09
CA PHE A 226 -5.98 4.56 -9.42
C PHE A 226 -5.20 4.03 -8.21
N GLY A 227 -5.30 4.70 -7.04
CA GLY A 227 -4.56 4.36 -5.82
C GLY A 227 -3.13 4.91 -5.77
N ASN A 228 -2.74 5.81 -6.69
CA ASN A 228 -1.43 6.44 -6.65
C ASN A 228 -1.39 7.53 -5.57
N ARG A 229 -0.29 7.58 -4.85
CA ARG A 229 -0.06 8.58 -3.79
C ARG A 229 0.07 9.98 -4.40
N ILE A 230 -0.78 10.92 -3.95
CA ILE A 230 -0.73 12.34 -4.32
C ILE A 230 0.13 13.10 -3.30
N ARG A 231 -0.27 13.06 -2.02
CA ARG A 231 0.44 13.77 -0.93
C ARG A 231 0.13 13.16 0.43
N GLU A 232 0.96 13.45 1.41
CA GLU A 232 0.70 13.16 2.82
C GLU A 232 -0.07 14.34 3.44
N ILE A 233 -1.25 14.05 4.00
CA ILE A 233 -2.13 15.07 4.60
C ILE A 233 -1.77 15.29 6.06
N ASN A 234 -1.57 14.20 6.79
CA ASN A 234 -1.29 14.22 8.22
C ASN A 234 -0.43 13.01 8.63
N ARG A 235 0.33 13.17 9.71
CA ARG A 235 1.17 12.11 10.25
C ARG A 235 1.15 12.11 11.76
N VAL A 236 0.79 10.98 12.33
CA VAL A 236 0.94 10.70 13.76
C VAL A 236 2.23 9.93 13.94
N ALA A 237 3.19 10.50 14.65
CA ALA A 237 4.49 9.88 14.86
C ALA A 237 4.35 8.56 15.64
N PRO A 238 5.15 7.53 15.30
CA PRO A 238 5.19 6.31 16.08
C PRO A 238 5.81 6.54 17.45
N LEU A 239 5.38 5.76 18.44
CA LEU A 239 6.06 5.72 19.74
C LEU A 239 7.31 4.85 19.63
N ARG A 240 8.42 5.39 20.08
CA ARG A 240 9.73 4.72 20.03
C ARG A 240 9.70 3.36 20.71
N SER A 241 10.35 2.41 20.09
CA SER A 241 10.73 1.13 20.68
C SER A 241 11.73 1.33 21.83
N LYS A 242 11.82 0.35 22.69
CA LYS A 242 12.80 0.34 23.79
C LYS A 242 13.91 -0.65 23.48
N ASP A 243 15.14 -0.26 23.83
CA ASP A 243 16.28 -1.16 23.79
C ASP A 243 16.24 -2.12 24.98
N ILE A 244 16.81 -3.31 24.78
CA ILE A 244 16.95 -4.33 25.82
C ILE A 244 18.43 -4.55 26.07
N THR A 245 18.82 -4.54 27.35
CA THR A 245 20.17 -4.84 27.76
C THR A 245 20.19 -6.23 28.45
N LEU A 246 21.08 -7.10 27.99
CA LEU A 246 21.27 -8.46 28.50
C LEU A 246 22.45 -8.51 29.45
N THR A 247 22.33 -9.28 30.50
CA THR A 247 23.36 -9.52 31.49
C THR A 247 24.35 -10.62 31.06
N LEU A 248 24.41 -10.95 29.78
CA LEU A 248 25.32 -11.96 29.23
C LEU A 248 26.67 -11.34 28.91
N ASP A 249 27.73 -12.14 29.12
CA ASP A 249 29.11 -11.81 28.79
C ASP A 249 29.53 -12.50 27.48
N ILE A 250 30.03 -11.72 26.51
CA ILE A 250 30.43 -12.24 25.20
C ILE A 250 31.63 -13.19 25.30
N ASN A 251 32.56 -12.97 26.26
CA ASN A 251 33.75 -13.80 26.38
C ASN A 251 33.38 -15.14 27.00
N LEU A 252 32.51 -15.12 28.02
CA LEU A 252 31.98 -16.37 28.58
C LEU A 252 31.20 -17.16 27.53
N GLN A 253 30.41 -16.49 26.72
CA GLN A 253 29.66 -17.15 25.65
C GLN A 253 30.56 -17.76 24.58
N ARG A 254 31.71 -17.11 24.27
CA ARG A 254 32.72 -17.68 23.36
C ARG A 254 33.41 -18.93 23.93
N LEU A 255 33.65 -18.95 25.26
CA LEU A 255 34.26 -20.09 25.92
C LEU A 255 33.30 -21.28 26.03
N ALA A 256 31.99 -21.01 26.18
CA ALA A 256 30.96 -22.04 26.34
C ALA A 256 30.57 -22.75 25.03
N ARG A 257 31.06 -22.29 23.90
CA ARG A 257 30.78 -22.84 22.57
C ARG A 257 31.82 -23.86 22.14
#